data_f9955c7d3440e6c2d037ccdcaadc7a0c
#
_entry.id   f9955c7d3440e6c2d037ccdcaadc7a0c
#
_cell.length_a   1.000
_cell.length_b   1.000
_cell.length_c   1.000
_cell.angle_alpha   90.00
_cell.angle_beta   90.00
_cell.angle_gamma   90.00
#
_symmetry.space_group_name_H-M   'P 1'
#
loop_
_entity.id
_entity.type
_entity.pdbx_description
1 polymer ?
#
loop_
_entity_poly.entity_id
_entity_poly.type
_entity_poly.pdbx_seq_one_letter_code
_entity_poly.pdbx_strand_id
1 'polypeptide(L)'
;MRKYFGTDGIRRIANTELSPNLVYRVAKAGAYALAKHTDHAPTILIGRDTRISGTLIESAMTAGFLSYGANVKSLGVIPTPAVAYLTKKLKADAGVVISASHNTYEFNGVKYFSNKGMKIPDDLEEEIEEMMDSEKLNDFTAVNDKIGTSEVRQDLLDEYVYFFRKNFEEDFENFDKDNFVVAIDTANGATSVVAEKVFAALGIKHYIMNNTPNGININENCGSTHLDMLKKYVVENNCNLGIAYDGDGDRCLAVDENGNEIDGDKLLAIISNYMKEKGTLKKNTVVATVMSNLGLKKYAENNGLNIVQTKVGDRYVLEEMLKNGYNLGGEQSGHIIFLDYNPTGDGILTSLMLIRVMLEKQKSASELCKIIKAYPQVLVNAKVSHDK
;
A
#
# COMPACT_ATOMS: atom_id res chain seq x y z
N MET A 1 25.38 1.60 -8.33
CA MET A 1 24.15 2.14 -8.96
C MET A 1 23.23 0.95 -9.20
N ARG A 2 22.05 0.94 -8.61
CA ARG A 2 21.09 -0.17 -8.72
C ARG A 2 20.66 -0.36 -10.19
N LYS A 3 20.67 -1.59 -10.64
CA LYS A 3 20.40 -1.99 -12.04
C LYS A 3 18.93 -2.45 -12.22
N TYR A 4 18.38 -3.12 -11.21
CA TYR A 4 17.06 -3.73 -11.26
C TYR A 4 16.07 -3.04 -10.32
N PHE A 5 16.46 -2.77 -9.07
CA PHE A 5 15.63 -2.09 -8.08
C PHE A 5 15.54 -0.58 -8.35
N GLY A 6 14.30 -0.07 -8.40
CA GLY A 6 14.01 1.35 -8.41
C GLY A 6 13.71 1.89 -6.99
N THR A 7 12.97 2.99 -6.91
CA THR A 7 12.53 3.58 -5.63
C THR A 7 11.44 2.74 -4.93
N ASP A 8 10.73 1.88 -5.69
CA ASP A 8 9.61 1.07 -5.19
C ASP A 8 9.71 -0.37 -5.72
N GLY A 9 10.82 -1.04 -5.41
CA GLY A 9 11.09 -2.39 -5.89
C GLY A 9 11.47 -2.46 -7.37
N ILE A 10 11.31 -3.63 -7.98
CA ILE A 10 11.52 -3.86 -9.41
C ILE A 10 10.17 -3.69 -10.11
N ARG A 11 10.06 -2.79 -11.09
CA ARG A 11 8.84 -2.58 -11.85
C ARG A 11 9.16 -2.49 -13.35
N ARG A 12 8.55 -3.37 -14.17
CA ARG A 12 8.85 -3.49 -15.60
C ARG A 12 7.65 -4.06 -16.37
N ILE A 13 7.73 -4.09 -17.70
CA ILE A 13 6.75 -4.78 -18.55
C ILE A 13 6.84 -6.28 -18.29
N ALA A 14 5.69 -6.87 -17.94
CA ALA A 14 5.60 -8.27 -17.54
C ALA A 14 5.95 -9.23 -18.69
N ASN A 15 6.64 -10.33 -18.36
CA ASN A 15 7.05 -11.41 -19.23
C ASN A 15 8.05 -11.04 -20.37
N THR A 16 8.31 -9.77 -20.58
CA THR A 16 9.35 -9.31 -21.52
C THR A 16 10.59 -8.84 -20.75
N GLU A 17 10.43 -7.78 -19.97
CA GLU A 17 11.48 -7.21 -19.12
C GLU A 17 11.52 -7.85 -17.74
N LEU A 18 10.33 -8.07 -17.13
CA LEU A 18 10.16 -8.83 -15.90
C LEU A 18 9.87 -10.30 -16.22
N SER A 19 10.89 -10.97 -16.74
CA SER A 19 10.77 -12.37 -17.20
C SER A 19 10.76 -13.37 -16.03
N PRO A 20 10.22 -14.60 -16.23
CA PRO A 20 10.27 -15.66 -15.21
C PRO A 20 11.68 -15.99 -14.75
N ASN A 21 12.68 -15.95 -15.64
CA ASN A 21 14.07 -16.18 -15.29
C ASN A 21 14.62 -15.06 -14.38
N LEU A 22 14.30 -13.81 -14.69
CA LEU A 22 14.72 -12.67 -13.84
C LEU A 22 14.14 -12.83 -12.44
N VAL A 23 12.83 -13.04 -12.29
CA VAL A 23 12.18 -13.10 -10.97
C VAL A 23 12.56 -14.36 -10.19
N TYR A 24 12.87 -15.48 -10.86
CA TYR A 24 13.47 -16.66 -10.25
C TYR A 24 14.81 -16.31 -9.59
N ARG A 25 15.69 -15.59 -10.30
CA ARG A 25 16.99 -15.15 -9.79
C ARG A 25 16.84 -14.15 -8.64
N VAL A 26 15.91 -13.18 -8.78
CA VAL A 26 15.55 -12.24 -7.70
C VAL A 26 15.14 -12.98 -6.44
N ALA A 27 14.29 -13.99 -6.55
CA ALA A 27 13.82 -14.79 -5.42
C ALA A 27 14.95 -15.61 -4.77
N LYS A 28 15.76 -16.29 -5.57
CA LYS A 28 16.88 -17.10 -5.08
C LYS A 28 17.94 -16.22 -4.38
N ALA A 29 18.29 -15.08 -4.97
CA ALA A 29 19.21 -14.11 -4.37
C ALA A 29 18.63 -13.46 -3.11
N GLY A 30 17.33 -13.16 -3.11
CA GLY A 30 16.62 -12.65 -1.93
C GLY A 30 16.64 -13.65 -0.77
N ALA A 31 16.39 -14.94 -1.05
CA ALA A 31 16.51 -15.98 -0.02
C ALA A 31 17.92 -16.08 0.57
N TYR A 32 18.95 -16.00 -0.29
CA TYR A 32 20.36 -15.98 0.14
C TYR A 32 20.63 -14.78 1.06
N ALA A 33 20.25 -13.58 0.67
CA ALA A 33 20.47 -12.37 1.46
C ALA A 33 19.76 -12.43 2.82
N LEU A 34 18.53 -12.92 2.86
CA LEU A 34 17.74 -13.10 4.09
C LEU A 34 18.33 -14.17 5.01
N ALA A 35 18.78 -15.31 4.46
CA ALA A 35 19.30 -16.43 5.24
C ALA A 35 20.57 -16.08 6.04
N LYS A 36 21.32 -15.05 5.64
CA LYS A 36 22.46 -14.56 6.42
C LYS A 36 22.08 -14.00 7.78
N HIS A 37 20.82 -13.65 7.96
CA HIS A 37 20.29 -13.01 9.16
C HIS A 37 19.37 -13.94 9.97
N THR A 38 19.30 -15.24 9.59
CA THR A 38 18.50 -16.24 10.26
C THR A 38 19.32 -17.50 10.56
N ASP A 39 18.95 -18.24 11.59
CA ASP A 39 19.54 -19.54 11.97
C ASP A 39 18.68 -20.75 11.52
N HIS A 40 17.66 -20.47 10.70
CA HIS A 40 16.69 -21.43 10.16
C HIS A 40 16.44 -21.18 8.68
N ALA A 41 15.73 -22.12 8.04
CA ALA A 41 15.27 -21.93 6.65
C ALA A 41 14.29 -20.74 6.58
N PRO A 42 14.57 -19.71 5.77
CA PRO A 42 13.70 -18.53 5.72
C PRO A 42 12.28 -18.87 5.33
N THR A 43 11.31 -18.20 5.95
CA THR A 43 9.89 -18.30 5.59
C THR A 43 9.45 -16.99 4.93
N ILE A 44 8.96 -17.08 3.69
CA ILE A 44 8.58 -15.95 2.85
C ILE A 44 7.07 -15.97 2.63
N LEU A 45 6.39 -14.86 2.91
CA LEU A 45 5.01 -14.64 2.50
C LEU A 45 4.99 -14.02 1.09
N ILE A 46 4.19 -14.55 0.17
CA ILE A 46 4.01 -13.97 -1.17
C ILE A 46 2.55 -13.61 -1.36
N GLY A 47 2.29 -12.34 -1.67
CA GLY A 47 0.99 -11.85 -2.11
C GLY A 47 1.08 -11.17 -3.46
N ARG A 48 -0.04 -11.04 -4.17
CA ARG A 48 -0.11 -10.38 -5.47
C ARG A 48 -1.40 -9.61 -5.67
N ASP A 49 -1.39 -8.72 -6.64
CA ASP A 49 -2.61 -8.10 -7.16
C ASP A 49 -3.30 -9.01 -8.20
N THR A 50 -4.25 -8.47 -8.92
CA THR A 50 -5.14 -9.21 -9.82
C THR A 50 -4.61 -9.34 -11.25
N ARG A 51 -3.41 -8.84 -11.57
CA ARG A 51 -2.81 -8.88 -12.92
C ARG A 51 -2.66 -10.31 -13.42
N ILE A 52 -2.96 -10.54 -14.69
CA ILE A 52 -2.83 -11.86 -15.34
C ILE A 52 -1.41 -12.42 -15.20
N SER A 53 -0.39 -11.58 -15.25
CA SER A 53 1.01 -11.96 -15.08
C SER A 53 1.38 -12.36 -13.65
N GLY A 54 0.51 -12.08 -12.65
CA GLY A 54 0.79 -12.33 -11.25
C GLY A 54 1.10 -13.80 -10.95
N THR A 55 0.30 -14.74 -11.46
CA THR A 55 0.51 -16.18 -11.25
C THR A 55 1.81 -16.68 -11.86
N LEU A 56 2.17 -16.18 -13.05
CA LEU A 56 3.44 -16.53 -13.71
C LEU A 56 4.64 -16.11 -12.84
N ILE A 57 4.63 -14.87 -12.36
CA ILE A 57 5.70 -14.30 -11.55
C ILE A 57 5.77 -15.00 -10.19
N GLU A 58 4.63 -15.22 -9.53
CA GLU A 58 4.55 -15.94 -8.26
C GLU A 58 5.12 -17.35 -8.35
N SER A 59 4.77 -18.10 -9.41
CA SER A 59 5.28 -19.46 -9.64
C SER A 59 6.81 -19.47 -9.82
N ALA A 60 7.34 -18.53 -10.61
CA ALA A 60 8.77 -18.44 -10.85
C ALA A 60 9.54 -18.01 -9.59
N MET A 61 9.02 -17.06 -8.83
CA MET A 61 9.61 -16.65 -7.55
C MET A 61 9.57 -17.77 -6.53
N THR A 62 8.44 -18.47 -6.41
CA THR A 62 8.31 -19.63 -5.55
C THR A 62 9.37 -20.67 -5.86
N ALA A 63 9.54 -21.04 -7.12
CA ALA A 63 10.60 -21.97 -7.54
C ALA A 63 12.01 -21.46 -7.12
N GLY A 64 12.27 -20.16 -7.26
CA GLY A 64 13.53 -19.54 -6.84
C GLY A 64 13.79 -19.67 -5.34
N PHE A 65 12.80 -19.36 -4.51
CA PHE A 65 12.89 -19.51 -3.05
C PHE A 65 13.10 -20.96 -2.63
N LEU A 66 12.27 -21.88 -3.16
CA LEU A 66 12.36 -23.30 -2.81
C LEU A 66 13.71 -23.89 -3.23
N SER A 67 14.26 -23.48 -4.38
CA SER A 67 15.56 -23.97 -4.84
C SER A 67 16.73 -23.54 -3.98
N TYR A 68 16.59 -22.48 -3.20
CA TYR A 68 17.55 -22.06 -2.17
C TYR A 68 17.36 -22.85 -0.86
N GLY A 69 16.16 -23.33 -0.57
CA GLY A 69 15.76 -23.98 0.69
C GLY A 69 14.87 -23.11 1.58
N ALA A 70 14.39 -21.96 1.07
CA ALA A 70 13.42 -21.15 1.79
C ALA A 70 12.00 -21.67 1.63
N ASN A 71 11.16 -21.53 2.66
CA ASN A 71 9.76 -21.93 2.63
C ASN A 71 8.88 -20.75 2.16
N VAL A 72 7.81 -21.07 1.45
CA VAL A 72 6.89 -20.06 0.89
C VAL A 72 5.47 -20.30 1.40
N LYS A 73 4.82 -19.21 1.84
CA LYS A 73 3.38 -19.16 2.08
C LYS A 73 2.74 -18.24 1.05
N SER A 74 2.01 -18.84 0.11
CA SER A 74 1.26 -18.08 -0.91
C SER A 74 -0.04 -17.56 -0.29
N LEU A 75 -0.18 -16.24 -0.28
CA LEU A 75 -1.38 -15.53 0.20
C LEU A 75 -2.41 -15.32 -0.92
N GLY A 76 -2.03 -15.57 -2.18
CA GLY A 76 -2.87 -15.31 -3.34
C GLY A 76 -3.07 -13.82 -3.61
N VAL A 77 -4.27 -13.44 -4.06
CA VAL A 77 -4.63 -12.03 -4.26
C VAL A 77 -4.89 -11.39 -2.90
N ILE A 78 -4.12 -10.36 -2.58
CA ILE A 78 -4.15 -9.68 -1.29
C ILE A 78 -3.52 -8.28 -1.41
N PRO A 79 -4.00 -7.24 -0.70
CA PRO A 79 -3.39 -5.92 -0.71
C PRO A 79 -1.95 -5.89 -0.17
N THR A 80 -1.13 -4.99 -0.71
CA THR A 80 0.23 -4.74 -0.25
C THR A 80 0.32 -4.53 1.28
N PRO A 81 -0.50 -3.67 1.92
CA PRO A 81 -0.46 -3.49 3.36
C PRO A 81 -0.80 -4.76 4.15
N ALA A 82 -1.63 -5.65 3.62
CA ALA A 82 -1.93 -6.93 4.25
C ALA A 82 -0.70 -7.85 4.30
N VAL A 83 0.10 -7.89 3.23
CA VAL A 83 1.36 -8.65 3.22
C VAL A 83 2.32 -8.10 4.27
N ALA A 84 2.49 -6.77 4.34
CA ALA A 84 3.33 -6.11 5.33
C ALA A 84 2.88 -6.45 6.77
N TYR A 85 1.59 -6.31 7.04
CA TYR A 85 0.98 -6.65 8.33
C TYR A 85 1.17 -8.12 8.72
N LEU A 86 0.86 -9.05 7.80
CA LEU A 86 0.97 -10.49 8.05
C LEU A 86 2.41 -10.94 8.22
N THR A 87 3.36 -10.36 7.47
CA THR A 87 4.79 -10.64 7.62
C THR A 87 5.24 -10.37 9.06
N LYS A 88 4.90 -9.20 9.59
CA LYS A 88 5.19 -8.85 10.99
C LYS A 88 4.44 -9.72 11.98
N LYS A 89 3.13 -9.93 11.77
CA LYS A 89 2.26 -10.69 12.68
C LYS A 89 2.67 -12.14 12.83
N LEU A 90 3.01 -12.79 11.72
CA LEU A 90 3.39 -14.19 11.67
C LEU A 90 4.88 -14.44 11.92
N LYS A 91 5.65 -13.35 12.12
CA LYS A 91 7.11 -13.38 12.29
C LYS A 91 7.80 -14.10 11.12
N ALA A 92 7.29 -13.92 9.89
CA ALA A 92 7.96 -14.39 8.70
C ALA A 92 9.24 -13.58 8.46
N ASP A 93 10.24 -14.17 7.83
CA ASP A 93 11.53 -13.51 7.60
C ASP A 93 11.43 -12.40 6.56
N ALA A 94 10.53 -12.58 5.59
CA ALA A 94 10.19 -11.53 4.62
C ALA A 94 8.77 -11.69 4.08
N GLY A 95 8.26 -10.57 3.55
CA GLY A 95 7.09 -10.52 2.68
C GLY A 95 7.49 -10.11 1.27
N VAL A 96 6.81 -10.63 0.28
CA VAL A 96 6.96 -10.25 -1.13
C VAL A 96 5.60 -9.90 -1.70
N VAL A 97 5.53 -8.77 -2.39
CA VAL A 97 4.35 -8.34 -3.12
C VAL A 97 4.65 -8.30 -4.61
N ILE A 98 3.79 -8.94 -5.38
CA ILE A 98 3.84 -8.93 -6.84
C ILE A 98 2.77 -7.99 -7.35
N SER A 99 3.18 -6.76 -7.66
CA SER A 99 2.31 -5.69 -8.14
C SER A 99 3.09 -4.55 -8.80
N ALA A 100 2.43 -3.81 -9.66
CA ALA A 100 2.90 -2.52 -10.19
C ALA A 100 1.98 -1.36 -9.74
N SER A 101 1.28 -1.52 -8.59
CA SER A 101 0.43 -0.49 -7.97
C SER A 101 -0.60 0.09 -8.96
N HIS A 102 -0.53 1.36 -9.26
CA HIS A 102 -1.47 2.08 -10.10
C HIS A 102 -1.25 1.97 -11.62
N ASN A 103 -0.19 1.25 -12.07
CA ASN A 103 0.04 1.02 -13.50
C ASN A 103 -1.04 0.11 -14.11
N THR A 104 -1.16 0.14 -15.42
CA THR A 104 -1.99 -0.78 -16.20
C THR A 104 -1.45 -2.22 -16.16
N TYR A 105 -2.23 -3.19 -16.61
CA TYR A 105 -1.95 -4.62 -16.43
C TYR A 105 -0.67 -5.13 -17.11
N GLU A 106 -0.19 -4.43 -18.13
CA GLU A 106 1.03 -4.80 -18.89
C GLU A 106 2.29 -4.72 -18.02
N PHE A 107 2.25 -3.87 -17.00
CA PHE A 107 3.33 -3.77 -16.03
C PHE A 107 3.09 -4.72 -14.86
N ASN A 108 4.19 -5.20 -14.27
CA ASN A 108 4.17 -5.83 -12.96
C ASN A 108 5.46 -5.49 -12.22
N GLY A 109 5.54 -5.86 -10.96
CA GLY A 109 6.69 -5.57 -10.13
C GLY A 109 6.85 -6.55 -8.97
N VAL A 110 7.98 -6.41 -8.28
CA VAL A 110 8.31 -7.19 -7.08
C VAL A 110 8.81 -6.24 -6.03
N LYS A 111 8.15 -6.24 -4.85
CA LYS A 111 8.52 -5.47 -3.67
C LYS A 111 8.84 -6.43 -2.53
N TYR A 112 9.93 -6.16 -1.82
CA TYR A 112 10.31 -6.93 -0.62
C TYR A 112 10.00 -6.15 0.65
N PHE A 113 9.50 -6.87 1.65
CA PHE A 113 9.28 -6.38 3.01
C PHE A 113 10.09 -7.20 3.99
N SER A 114 10.74 -6.53 4.93
CA SER A 114 11.45 -7.17 6.03
C SER A 114 10.50 -7.83 7.03
N ASN A 115 11.04 -8.59 7.96
CA ASN A 115 10.28 -9.19 9.08
C ASN A 115 9.54 -8.17 9.98
N LYS A 116 9.82 -6.87 9.81
CA LYS A 116 9.11 -5.77 10.47
C LYS A 116 7.92 -5.25 9.64
N GLY A 117 7.66 -5.81 8.46
CA GLY A 117 6.63 -5.32 7.53
C GLY A 117 6.99 -4.01 6.82
N MET A 118 8.25 -3.61 6.85
CA MET A 118 8.77 -2.43 6.17
C MET A 118 9.51 -2.83 4.91
N LYS A 119 9.53 -1.97 3.89
CA LYS A 119 10.38 -2.20 2.71
C LYS A 119 11.81 -2.48 3.15
N ILE A 120 12.48 -3.39 2.45
CA ILE A 120 13.89 -3.71 2.73
C ILE A 120 14.77 -2.48 2.44
N PRO A 121 15.87 -2.30 3.19
CA PRO A 121 16.77 -1.17 3.01
C PRO A 121 17.59 -1.31 1.71
N ASP A 122 18.16 -0.19 1.27
CA ASP A 122 18.91 -0.10 0.01
C ASP A 122 20.14 -1.02 -0.06
N ASP A 123 20.84 -1.19 1.03
CA ASP A 123 21.99 -2.09 1.14
C ASP A 123 21.61 -3.56 0.90
N LEU A 124 20.43 -3.97 1.38
CA LEU A 124 19.92 -5.32 1.12
C LEU A 124 19.45 -5.49 -0.34
N GLU A 125 18.85 -4.44 -0.94
CA GLU A 125 18.51 -4.46 -2.37
C GLU A 125 19.78 -4.57 -3.23
N GLU A 126 20.86 -3.84 -2.89
CA GLU A 126 22.17 -3.91 -3.57
C GLU A 126 22.80 -5.29 -3.41
N GLU A 127 22.75 -5.89 -2.22
CA GLU A 127 23.24 -7.26 -1.97
C GLU A 127 22.49 -8.30 -2.84
N ILE A 128 21.15 -8.15 -2.96
CA ILE A 128 20.35 -9.02 -3.82
C ILE A 128 20.81 -8.88 -5.29
N GLU A 129 21.01 -7.65 -5.79
CA GLU A 129 21.45 -7.39 -7.16
C GLU A 129 22.86 -7.98 -7.43
N GLU A 130 23.80 -7.78 -6.52
CA GLU A 130 25.13 -8.33 -6.63
C GLU A 130 25.11 -9.86 -6.71
N MET A 131 24.30 -10.49 -5.88
CA MET A 131 24.15 -11.94 -5.90
C MET A 131 23.46 -12.42 -7.17
N MET A 132 22.45 -11.70 -7.66
CA MET A 132 21.77 -12.01 -8.93
C MET A 132 22.73 -12.04 -10.10
N ASP A 133 23.67 -11.09 -10.17
CA ASP A 133 24.63 -11.00 -11.27
C ASP A 133 25.86 -11.91 -11.07
N SER A 134 25.98 -12.56 -9.91
CA SER A 134 27.06 -13.47 -9.59
C SER A 134 26.81 -14.89 -10.13
N GLU A 135 27.85 -15.51 -10.69
CA GLU A 135 27.85 -16.95 -11.04
C GLU A 135 27.67 -17.84 -9.79
N LYS A 136 28.10 -17.33 -8.62
CA LYS A 136 27.98 -18.04 -7.34
C LYS A 136 26.52 -18.31 -6.91
N LEU A 137 25.54 -17.61 -7.48
CA LEU A 137 24.13 -17.88 -7.18
C LEU A 137 23.75 -19.35 -7.42
N ASN A 138 24.43 -20.02 -8.39
CA ASN A 138 24.18 -21.43 -8.70
C ASN A 138 24.74 -22.39 -7.64
N ASP A 139 25.77 -21.97 -6.88
CA ASP A 139 26.37 -22.79 -5.82
C ASP A 139 25.44 -22.95 -4.62
N PHE A 140 24.50 -22.01 -4.47
CA PHE A 140 23.48 -22.03 -3.40
C PHE A 140 22.22 -22.75 -3.87
N THR A 141 22.31 -24.07 -4.10
CA THR A 141 21.16 -24.89 -4.50
C THR A 141 20.90 -25.94 -3.42
N ALA A 142 19.73 -25.86 -2.83
CA ALA A 142 19.28 -26.86 -1.88
C ALA A 142 19.05 -28.22 -2.55
N VAL A 143 19.45 -29.29 -1.88
CA VAL A 143 19.32 -30.66 -2.38
C VAL A 143 18.61 -31.54 -1.35
N ASN A 144 17.95 -32.57 -1.83
CA ASN A 144 17.24 -33.58 -1.01
C ASN A 144 16.25 -32.93 -0.03
N ASP A 145 16.40 -33.22 1.27
CA ASP A 145 15.58 -32.71 2.38
C ASP A 145 15.78 -31.22 2.72
N LYS A 146 16.72 -30.57 2.05
CA LYS A 146 16.97 -29.14 2.20
C LYS A 146 16.18 -28.27 1.22
N ILE A 147 15.51 -28.86 0.22
CA ILE A 147 14.63 -28.13 -0.68
C ILE A 147 13.46 -27.55 0.13
N GLY A 148 13.18 -26.25 -0.08
CA GLY A 148 12.09 -25.58 0.61
C GLY A 148 10.71 -26.12 0.23
N THR A 149 9.71 -25.78 1.04
CA THR A 149 8.30 -26.17 0.82
C THR A 149 7.42 -24.97 0.55
N SER A 150 6.29 -25.19 -0.12
CA SER A 150 5.29 -24.14 -0.30
C SER A 150 3.91 -24.62 0.16
N GLU A 151 3.14 -23.68 0.73
CA GLU A 151 1.76 -23.88 1.13
C GLU A 151 0.90 -22.69 0.69
N VAL A 152 -0.37 -22.94 0.38
CA VAL A 152 -1.36 -21.90 0.07
C VAL A 152 -2.06 -21.50 1.35
N ARG A 153 -2.04 -20.21 1.68
CA ARG A 153 -2.56 -19.64 2.93
C ARG A 153 -3.45 -18.42 2.70
N GLN A 154 -4.41 -18.55 1.78
CA GLN A 154 -5.40 -17.51 1.49
C GLN A 154 -6.35 -17.23 2.69
N ASP A 155 -6.47 -18.19 3.61
CA ASP A 155 -7.17 -18.04 4.88
C ASP A 155 -6.62 -16.89 5.74
N LEU A 156 -5.36 -16.53 5.56
CA LEU A 156 -4.72 -15.44 6.30
C LEU A 156 -5.26 -14.05 5.93
N LEU A 157 -6.03 -13.91 4.86
CA LEU A 157 -6.77 -12.69 4.56
C LEU A 157 -7.74 -12.32 5.69
N ASP A 158 -8.35 -13.31 6.34
CA ASP A 158 -9.29 -13.08 7.43
C ASP A 158 -8.60 -12.50 8.69
N GLU A 159 -7.29 -12.72 8.86
CA GLU A 159 -6.50 -12.08 9.91
C GLU A 159 -6.34 -10.57 9.68
N TYR A 160 -6.28 -10.16 8.42
CA TYR A 160 -6.25 -8.74 8.06
C TYR A 160 -7.64 -8.09 8.22
N VAL A 161 -8.73 -8.79 7.91
CA VAL A 161 -10.09 -8.34 8.22
C VAL A 161 -10.27 -8.20 9.74
N TYR A 162 -9.80 -9.18 10.51
CA TYR A 162 -9.86 -9.14 11.98
C TYR A 162 -9.07 -7.97 12.57
N PHE A 163 -7.95 -7.58 11.94
CA PHE A 163 -7.19 -6.39 12.34
C PHE A 163 -8.07 -5.14 12.31
N PHE A 164 -8.87 -4.94 11.28
CA PHE A 164 -9.78 -3.78 11.20
C PHE A 164 -10.92 -3.87 12.22
N ARG A 165 -11.53 -5.03 12.34
CA ARG A 165 -12.57 -5.23 13.37
C ARG A 165 -12.05 -4.84 14.75
N LYS A 166 -10.95 -5.40 15.15
CA LYS A 166 -10.35 -5.14 16.48
C LYS A 166 -10.07 -3.66 16.75
N ASN A 167 -9.71 -2.88 15.73
CA ASN A 167 -9.30 -1.49 15.89
C ASN A 167 -10.42 -0.49 15.65
N PHE A 168 -11.56 -0.91 15.07
CA PHE A 168 -12.60 0.01 14.64
C PHE A 168 -14.02 -0.39 15.05
N GLU A 169 -14.27 -1.64 15.48
CA GLU A 169 -15.62 -2.14 15.79
C GLU A 169 -16.33 -1.25 16.83
N GLU A 170 -15.64 -0.93 17.92
CA GLU A 170 -16.17 -0.07 19.01
C GLU A 170 -16.57 1.33 18.51
N ASP A 171 -15.78 1.92 17.60
CA ASP A 171 -16.06 3.25 17.03
C ASP A 171 -17.34 3.26 16.20
N PHE A 172 -17.64 2.14 15.55
CA PHE A 172 -18.75 2.03 14.61
C PHE A 172 -20.03 1.39 15.20
N GLU A 173 -19.98 0.83 16.42
CA GLU A 173 -21.14 0.19 17.05
C GLU A 173 -22.29 1.15 17.35
N ASN A 174 -21.99 2.38 17.74
CA ASN A 174 -22.95 3.41 18.15
C ASN A 174 -23.37 4.33 16.99
N PHE A 175 -23.04 3.98 15.77
CA PHE A 175 -23.27 4.80 14.60
C PHE A 175 -24.65 4.55 13.96
N ASP A 176 -25.30 5.61 13.46
CA ASP A 176 -26.49 5.50 12.62
C ASP A 176 -26.11 4.92 11.25
N LYS A 177 -26.13 3.59 11.18
CA LYS A 177 -25.71 2.82 10.00
C LYS A 177 -26.70 2.91 8.84
N ASP A 178 -27.94 3.29 9.11
CA ASP A 178 -29.02 3.26 8.10
C ASP A 178 -28.90 4.42 7.11
N ASN A 179 -28.36 5.54 7.56
CA ASN A 179 -28.26 6.77 6.78
C ASN A 179 -26.83 7.09 6.25
N PHE A 180 -25.86 6.25 6.55
CA PHE A 180 -24.48 6.45 6.06
C PHE A 180 -24.10 5.40 5.03
N VAL A 181 -23.87 5.85 3.81
CA VAL A 181 -23.59 4.98 2.65
C VAL A 181 -22.28 5.39 2.00
N VAL A 182 -21.41 4.41 1.74
CA VAL A 182 -20.13 4.61 1.08
C VAL A 182 -20.10 3.92 -0.28
N ALA A 183 -19.67 4.63 -1.33
CA ALA A 183 -19.32 4.01 -2.61
C ALA A 183 -17.82 3.68 -2.62
N ILE A 184 -17.46 2.47 -2.99
CA ILE A 184 -16.08 1.98 -2.94
C ILE A 184 -15.64 1.49 -4.30
N ASP A 185 -14.61 2.08 -4.86
CA ASP A 185 -13.96 1.64 -6.10
C ASP A 185 -12.70 0.86 -5.76
N THR A 186 -12.68 -0.43 -6.07
CA THR A 186 -11.55 -1.32 -5.79
C THR A 186 -10.54 -1.43 -6.94
N ALA A 187 -10.67 -0.60 -7.96
CA ALA A 187 -9.77 -0.57 -9.13
C ALA A 187 -9.64 -1.93 -9.87
N ASN A 188 -10.56 -2.86 -9.71
CA ASN A 188 -10.37 -4.28 -10.09
C ASN A 188 -9.04 -4.86 -9.56
N GLY A 189 -8.54 -4.32 -8.46
CA GLY A 189 -7.24 -4.62 -7.85
C GLY A 189 -7.36 -5.55 -6.64
N ALA A 190 -6.31 -5.56 -5.84
CA ALA A 190 -6.18 -6.46 -4.69
C ALA A 190 -7.19 -6.19 -3.57
N THR A 191 -7.74 -4.98 -3.48
CA THR A 191 -8.80 -4.66 -2.50
C THR A 191 -10.15 -5.29 -2.84
N SER A 192 -10.37 -5.77 -4.07
CA SER A 192 -11.61 -6.44 -4.49
C SER A 192 -11.96 -7.67 -3.67
N VAL A 193 -10.97 -8.36 -3.09
CA VAL A 193 -11.18 -9.56 -2.28
C VAL A 193 -11.42 -9.27 -0.79
N VAL A 194 -11.21 -8.03 -0.33
CA VAL A 194 -11.18 -7.72 1.11
C VAL A 194 -12.02 -6.51 1.52
N ALA A 195 -12.18 -5.50 0.65
CA ALA A 195 -12.89 -4.26 1.02
C ALA A 195 -14.32 -4.55 1.49
N GLU A 196 -15.09 -5.32 0.72
CA GLU A 196 -16.46 -5.72 1.11
C GLU A 196 -16.49 -6.42 2.47
N LYS A 197 -15.57 -7.36 2.70
CA LYS A 197 -15.48 -8.09 3.98
C LYS A 197 -15.24 -7.16 5.17
N VAL A 198 -14.36 -6.18 5.02
CA VAL A 198 -14.03 -5.22 6.09
C VAL A 198 -15.22 -4.31 6.38
N PHE A 199 -15.81 -3.70 5.36
CA PHE A 199 -16.93 -2.78 5.53
C PHE A 199 -18.18 -3.50 6.05
N ALA A 200 -18.46 -4.72 5.57
CA ALA A 200 -19.54 -5.56 6.08
C ALA A 200 -19.31 -5.97 7.54
N ALA A 201 -18.08 -6.37 7.91
CA ALA A 201 -17.73 -6.75 9.27
C ALA A 201 -17.87 -5.58 10.27
N LEU A 202 -17.71 -4.34 9.82
CA LEU A 202 -17.92 -3.12 10.60
C LEU A 202 -19.37 -2.59 10.53
N GLY A 203 -20.22 -3.26 9.72
CA GLY A 203 -21.64 -2.89 9.54
C GLY A 203 -21.82 -1.56 8.82
N ILE A 204 -20.87 -1.12 8.00
CA ILE A 204 -20.95 0.09 7.19
C ILE A 204 -21.69 -0.24 5.90
N LYS A 205 -22.79 0.43 5.61
CA LYS A 205 -23.54 0.26 4.34
C LYS A 205 -22.69 0.78 3.18
N HIS A 206 -22.54 -0.05 2.15
CA HIS A 206 -21.66 0.31 1.04
C HIS A 206 -22.12 -0.27 -0.29
N TYR A 207 -21.65 0.37 -1.37
CA TYR A 207 -21.72 -0.13 -2.75
C TYR A 207 -20.29 -0.36 -3.24
N ILE A 208 -20.05 -1.51 -3.86
CA ILE A 208 -18.75 -1.84 -4.43
C ILE A 208 -18.77 -1.66 -5.94
N MET A 209 -17.77 -0.97 -6.46
CA MET A 209 -17.54 -0.75 -7.89
C MET A 209 -16.20 -1.38 -8.29
N ASN A 210 -16.08 -1.75 -9.58
CA ASN A 210 -14.82 -2.26 -10.16
C ASN A 210 -14.20 -3.39 -9.32
N ASN A 211 -15.01 -4.39 -8.93
CA ASN A 211 -14.60 -5.52 -8.09
C ASN A 211 -14.71 -6.89 -8.81
N THR A 212 -14.69 -6.87 -10.14
CA THR A 212 -14.70 -8.08 -10.98
C THR A 212 -13.43 -8.17 -11.82
N PRO A 213 -12.28 -8.42 -11.16
CA PRO A 213 -10.99 -8.48 -11.86
C PRO A 213 -10.96 -9.64 -12.87
N ASN A 214 -10.48 -9.38 -14.07
CA ASN A 214 -10.33 -10.36 -15.14
C ASN A 214 -8.86 -10.57 -15.56
N GLY A 215 -7.92 -9.96 -14.85
CA GLY A 215 -6.49 -10.04 -15.07
C GLY A 215 -5.92 -8.91 -15.95
N ILE A 216 -6.76 -8.22 -16.71
CA ILE A 216 -6.34 -7.16 -17.63
C ILE A 216 -7.04 -5.81 -17.40
N ASN A 217 -8.00 -5.74 -16.51
CA ASN A 217 -8.81 -4.54 -16.22
C ASN A 217 -8.43 -3.79 -14.93
N ILE A 218 -7.30 -4.17 -14.30
CA ILE A 218 -6.80 -3.46 -13.11
C ILE A 218 -6.44 -2.01 -13.46
N ASN A 219 -6.93 -1.04 -12.66
CA ASN A 219 -6.74 0.41 -12.85
C ASN A 219 -7.25 0.97 -14.20
N GLU A 220 -7.99 0.19 -14.98
CA GLU A 220 -8.48 0.63 -16.28
C GLU A 220 -9.68 1.59 -16.10
N ASN A 221 -9.42 2.89 -16.26
CA ASN A 221 -10.42 3.97 -16.08
C ASN A 221 -11.13 3.93 -14.72
N CYS A 222 -10.49 3.44 -13.67
CA CYS A 222 -11.05 3.30 -12.33
C CYS A 222 -9.98 3.46 -11.23
N GLY A 223 -10.40 3.39 -9.97
CA GLY A 223 -9.54 3.49 -8.82
C GLY A 223 -9.00 4.91 -8.57
N SER A 224 -7.96 5.02 -7.75
CA SER A 224 -7.45 6.30 -7.25
C SER A 224 -6.86 7.22 -8.32
N THR A 225 -6.58 6.72 -9.52
CA THR A 225 -6.06 7.52 -10.64
C THR A 225 -7.15 8.01 -11.61
N HIS A 226 -8.39 7.52 -11.50
CA HIS A 226 -9.51 7.82 -12.37
C HIS A 226 -10.82 7.90 -11.57
N LEU A 227 -11.07 9.05 -10.95
CA LEU A 227 -12.20 9.22 -10.02
C LEU A 227 -13.54 9.58 -10.70
N ASP A 228 -13.58 9.84 -12.00
CA ASP A 228 -14.78 10.42 -12.65
C ASP A 228 -16.03 9.54 -12.51
N MET A 229 -15.86 8.22 -12.63
CA MET A 229 -16.95 7.27 -12.43
C MET A 229 -17.46 7.29 -10.98
N LEU A 230 -16.54 7.28 -10.02
CA LEU A 230 -16.86 7.33 -8.60
C LEU A 230 -17.54 8.65 -8.22
N LYS A 231 -17.04 9.80 -8.71
CA LYS A 231 -17.64 11.13 -8.49
C LYS A 231 -19.10 11.17 -8.94
N LYS A 232 -19.36 10.67 -10.15
CA LYS A 232 -20.71 10.57 -10.69
C LYS A 232 -21.60 9.65 -9.86
N TYR A 233 -21.12 8.46 -9.52
CA TYR A 233 -21.85 7.47 -8.75
C TYR A 233 -22.24 7.98 -7.36
N VAL A 234 -21.32 8.64 -6.65
CA VAL A 234 -21.58 9.23 -5.33
C VAL A 234 -22.75 10.19 -5.36
N VAL A 235 -22.75 11.12 -6.33
CA VAL A 235 -23.80 12.14 -6.46
C VAL A 235 -25.13 11.52 -6.88
N GLU A 236 -25.15 10.64 -7.89
CA GLU A 236 -26.38 10.03 -8.42
C GLU A 236 -27.06 9.10 -7.41
N ASN A 237 -26.30 8.47 -6.51
CA ASN A 237 -26.82 7.52 -5.51
C ASN A 237 -26.87 8.12 -4.09
N ASN A 238 -26.65 9.43 -3.94
CA ASN A 238 -26.68 10.13 -2.66
C ASN A 238 -25.78 9.45 -1.60
N CYS A 239 -24.58 8.99 -2.00
CA CYS A 239 -23.63 8.43 -1.06
C CYS A 239 -23.00 9.55 -0.19
N ASN A 240 -22.74 9.25 1.07
CA ASN A 240 -22.10 10.20 2.00
C ASN A 240 -20.60 10.36 1.71
N LEU A 241 -20.00 9.35 1.08
CA LEU A 241 -18.58 9.30 0.80
C LEU A 241 -18.29 8.35 -0.36
N GLY A 242 -17.38 8.72 -1.24
CA GLY A 242 -16.75 7.83 -2.20
C GLY A 242 -15.32 7.52 -1.78
N ILE A 243 -14.87 6.27 -1.97
CA ILE A 243 -13.52 5.79 -1.68
C ILE A 243 -12.98 5.14 -2.94
N ALA A 244 -11.76 5.47 -3.33
CA ALA A 244 -11.06 4.81 -4.42
C ALA A 244 -9.69 4.31 -3.96
N TYR A 245 -9.42 3.03 -4.19
CA TYR A 245 -8.12 2.42 -3.96
C TYR A 245 -7.34 2.34 -5.28
N ASP A 246 -6.04 2.12 -5.22
CA ASP A 246 -5.24 1.71 -6.36
C ASP A 246 -5.12 0.18 -6.46
N GLY A 247 -4.43 -0.30 -7.49
CA GLY A 247 -4.41 -1.72 -7.82
C GLY A 247 -3.88 -2.66 -6.73
N ASP A 248 -2.97 -2.22 -5.86
CA ASP A 248 -2.45 -3.01 -4.73
C ASP A 248 -2.92 -2.51 -3.35
N GLY A 249 -3.77 -1.49 -3.32
CA GLY A 249 -4.50 -1.06 -2.14
C GLY A 249 -3.66 -0.32 -1.10
N ASP A 250 -2.48 0.17 -1.46
CA ASP A 250 -1.63 0.96 -0.57
C ASP A 250 -1.99 2.45 -0.58
N ARG A 251 -2.87 2.89 -1.50
CA ARG A 251 -3.38 4.26 -1.63
C ARG A 251 -4.88 4.32 -1.47
N CYS A 252 -5.33 5.48 -0.98
CA CYS A 252 -6.74 5.85 -0.88
C CYS A 252 -6.92 7.31 -1.28
N LEU A 253 -7.78 7.58 -2.24
CA LEU A 253 -8.38 8.89 -2.45
C LEU A 253 -9.87 8.81 -2.14
N ALA A 254 -10.47 9.96 -1.80
CA ALA A 254 -11.88 10.00 -1.50
C ALA A 254 -12.64 11.04 -2.34
N VAL A 255 -13.96 10.95 -2.30
CA VAL A 255 -14.88 11.87 -2.98
C VAL A 255 -15.95 12.25 -1.98
N ASP A 256 -16.18 13.55 -1.79
CA ASP A 256 -17.23 14.04 -0.91
C ASP A 256 -18.63 13.82 -1.51
N GLU A 257 -19.67 14.04 -0.72
CA GLU A 257 -21.08 13.89 -1.11
C GLU A 257 -21.51 14.77 -2.29
N ASN A 258 -20.72 15.78 -2.64
CA ASN A 258 -20.97 16.68 -3.77
C ASN A 258 -20.16 16.30 -5.03
N GLY A 259 -19.38 15.21 -4.99
CA GLY A 259 -18.53 14.77 -6.08
C GLY A 259 -17.17 15.46 -6.16
N ASN A 260 -16.73 16.18 -5.11
CA ASN A 260 -15.41 16.79 -5.10
C ASN A 260 -14.36 15.83 -4.55
N GLU A 261 -13.17 15.89 -5.13
CA GLU A 261 -12.04 15.07 -4.76
C GLU A 261 -11.44 15.47 -3.40
N ILE A 262 -11.11 14.46 -2.63
CA ILE A 262 -10.36 14.54 -1.37
C ILE A 262 -9.05 13.79 -1.60
N ASP A 263 -7.99 14.54 -1.91
CA ASP A 263 -6.65 14.01 -2.14
C ASP A 263 -5.91 13.69 -0.82
N GLY A 264 -4.71 13.11 -0.93
CA GLY A 264 -3.90 12.75 0.23
C GLY A 264 -3.55 13.93 1.13
N ASP A 265 -3.39 15.13 0.60
CA ASP A 265 -3.10 16.31 1.41
C ASP A 265 -4.31 16.73 2.27
N LYS A 266 -5.53 16.65 1.71
CA LYS A 266 -6.76 16.87 2.46
C LYS A 266 -6.97 15.79 3.53
N LEU A 267 -6.73 14.52 3.18
CA LEU A 267 -6.78 13.40 4.13
C LEU A 267 -5.80 13.62 5.28
N LEU A 268 -4.53 13.97 4.98
CA LEU A 268 -3.53 14.28 6.00
C LEU A 268 -3.94 15.45 6.89
N ALA A 269 -4.52 16.52 6.33
CA ALA A 269 -5.00 17.67 7.10
C ALA A 269 -6.13 17.27 8.06
N ILE A 270 -7.16 16.57 7.56
CA ILE A 270 -8.33 16.15 8.32
C ILE A 270 -7.91 15.21 9.45
N ILE A 271 -7.14 14.17 9.13
CA ILE A 271 -6.75 13.13 10.08
C ILE A 271 -5.74 13.67 11.11
N SER A 272 -4.77 14.49 10.69
CA SER A 272 -3.82 15.08 11.62
C SER A 272 -4.49 16.02 12.62
N ASN A 273 -5.47 16.81 12.18
CA ASN A 273 -6.25 17.65 13.09
C ASN A 273 -6.98 16.79 14.13
N TYR A 274 -7.65 15.75 13.69
CA TYR A 274 -8.34 14.81 14.56
C TYR A 274 -7.38 14.15 15.56
N MET A 275 -6.27 13.59 15.09
CA MET A 275 -5.26 12.97 15.95
C MET A 275 -4.65 13.96 16.96
N LYS A 276 -4.46 15.23 16.56
CA LYS A 276 -4.00 16.28 17.47
C LYS A 276 -5.01 16.55 18.57
N GLU A 277 -6.28 16.71 18.23
CA GLU A 277 -7.35 16.94 19.22
C GLU A 277 -7.50 15.77 20.21
N LYS A 278 -7.27 14.54 19.74
CA LYS A 278 -7.23 13.33 20.59
C LYS A 278 -5.93 13.16 21.37
N GLY A 279 -4.93 14.00 21.14
CA GLY A 279 -3.61 13.88 21.78
C GLY A 279 -2.80 12.67 21.30
N THR A 280 -3.16 12.07 20.14
CA THR A 280 -2.51 10.87 19.59
C THR A 280 -1.49 11.18 18.49
N LEU A 281 -1.46 12.43 17.96
CA LEU A 281 -0.47 12.85 16.98
C LEU A 281 0.88 13.12 17.65
N LYS A 282 1.85 12.24 17.46
CA LYS A 282 3.17 12.38 18.09
C LYS A 282 3.88 13.66 17.63
N LYS A 283 4.33 14.47 18.61
CA LYS A 283 5.04 15.74 18.38
C LYS A 283 4.26 16.75 17.53
N ASN A 284 2.93 16.59 17.41
CA ASN A 284 2.07 17.40 16.53
C ASN A 284 2.64 17.54 15.11
N THR A 285 3.23 16.46 14.57
CA THR A 285 3.99 16.49 13.32
C THR A 285 3.42 15.49 12.31
N VAL A 286 3.30 15.96 11.07
CA VAL A 286 2.99 15.14 9.89
C VAL A 286 4.20 15.14 8.97
N VAL A 287 4.57 13.97 8.45
CA VAL A 287 5.62 13.86 7.42
C VAL A 287 4.95 13.80 6.05
N ALA A 288 5.34 14.70 5.15
CA ALA A 288 4.82 14.77 3.80
C ALA A 288 5.97 14.89 2.78
N THR A 289 5.67 14.83 1.48
CA THR A 289 6.71 15.03 0.46
C THR A 289 6.74 16.48 -0.02
N VAL A 290 7.80 16.84 -0.74
CA VAL A 290 7.91 18.17 -1.39
C VAL A 290 6.83 18.39 -2.45
N MET A 291 6.10 17.36 -2.88
CA MET A 291 4.98 17.44 -3.81
C MET A 291 3.68 17.88 -3.17
N SER A 292 3.58 17.84 -1.84
CA SER A 292 2.38 18.28 -1.13
C SER A 292 2.04 19.72 -1.41
N ASN A 293 0.74 20.00 -1.54
CA ASN A 293 0.22 21.31 -1.84
C ASN A 293 0.60 22.33 -0.73
N LEU A 294 0.90 23.56 -1.13
CA LEU A 294 1.19 24.65 -0.20
C LEU A 294 0.07 24.84 0.84
N GLY A 295 -1.16 24.45 0.49
CA GLY A 295 -2.32 24.47 1.39
C GLY A 295 -2.13 23.67 2.64
N LEU A 296 -1.54 22.47 2.55
CA LEU A 296 -1.26 21.62 3.71
C LEU A 296 -0.27 22.30 4.67
N LYS A 297 0.80 22.88 4.13
CA LYS A 297 1.80 23.61 4.94
C LYS A 297 1.19 24.79 5.67
N LYS A 298 0.45 25.65 4.96
CA LYS A 298 -0.21 26.81 5.56
C LYS A 298 -1.26 26.42 6.58
N TYR A 299 -2.02 25.35 6.31
CA TYR A 299 -2.97 24.81 7.26
C TYR A 299 -2.26 24.40 8.57
N ALA A 300 -1.17 23.66 8.46
CA ALA A 300 -0.41 23.20 9.62
C ALA A 300 0.14 24.37 10.46
N GLU A 301 0.77 25.35 9.80
CA GLU A 301 1.30 26.56 10.44
C GLU A 301 0.21 27.29 11.26
N ASN A 302 -0.99 27.45 10.68
CA ASN A 302 -2.10 28.15 11.33
C ASN A 302 -2.76 27.37 12.47
N ASN A 303 -2.57 26.05 12.52
CA ASN A 303 -3.21 25.17 13.50
C ASN A 303 -2.23 24.53 14.48
N GLY A 304 -1.00 25.05 14.57
CA GLY A 304 0.01 24.54 15.53
C GLY A 304 0.37 23.07 15.26
N LEU A 305 0.45 22.70 14.00
CA LEU A 305 1.00 21.45 13.48
C LEU A 305 2.33 21.73 12.80
N ASN A 306 3.20 20.73 12.78
CA ASN A 306 4.45 20.78 12.02
C ASN A 306 4.33 19.90 10.77
N ILE A 307 4.82 20.40 9.65
CA ILE A 307 5.04 19.57 8.43
C ILE A 307 6.53 19.40 8.23
N VAL A 308 6.96 18.16 8.21
CA VAL A 308 8.32 17.78 7.79
C VAL A 308 8.25 17.29 6.35
N GLN A 309 8.99 17.94 5.45
CA GLN A 309 8.99 17.60 4.04
C GLN A 309 10.19 16.72 3.68
N THR A 310 9.93 15.63 2.98
CA THR A 310 10.93 14.71 2.44
C THR A 310 10.99 14.81 0.92
N LYS A 311 11.95 14.11 0.32
CA LYS A 311 11.93 13.81 -1.12
C LYS A 311 10.69 13.00 -1.47
N VAL A 312 10.32 12.98 -2.75
CA VAL A 312 9.23 12.14 -3.28
C VAL A 312 9.57 10.67 -3.12
N GLY A 313 8.63 9.93 -2.58
CA GLY A 313 8.72 8.48 -2.36
C GLY A 313 8.38 8.12 -0.92
N ASP A 314 7.50 7.14 -0.77
CA ASP A 314 6.99 6.62 0.50
C ASP A 314 8.10 6.12 1.45
N ARG A 315 9.19 5.59 0.89
CA ARG A 315 10.39 5.20 1.65
C ARG A 315 10.94 6.37 2.47
N TYR A 316 11.11 7.54 1.86
CA TYR A 316 11.66 8.72 2.55
C TYR A 316 10.71 9.24 3.63
N VAL A 317 9.40 9.14 3.40
CA VAL A 317 8.39 9.47 4.41
C VAL A 317 8.54 8.54 5.61
N LEU A 318 8.58 7.23 5.38
CA LEU A 318 8.73 6.22 6.44
C LEU A 318 10.05 6.38 7.21
N GLU A 319 11.18 6.57 6.53
CA GLU A 319 12.49 6.76 7.14
C GLU A 319 12.49 7.97 8.09
N GLU A 320 11.92 9.09 7.65
CA GLU A 320 11.82 10.30 8.46
C GLU A 320 10.91 10.10 9.67
N MET A 321 9.78 9.37 9.49
CA MET A 321 8.89 9.01 10.60
C MET A 321 9.59 8.17 11.66
N LEU A 322 10.32 7.14 11.24
CA LEU A 322 11.06 6.23 12.13
C LEU A 322 12.18 6.96 12.88
N LYS A 323 12.97 7.76 12.16
CA LYS A 323 14.11 8.50 12.70
C LYS A 323 13.70 9.45 13.82
N ASN A 324 12.56 10.11 13.66
CA ASN A 324 12.12 11.15 14.58
C ASN A 324 10.95 10.72 15.48
N GLY A 325 10.43 9.51 15.33
CA GLY A 325 9.33 8.99 16.14
C GLY A 325 7.99 9.68 15.83
N TYR A 326 7.74 10.02 14.57
CA TYR A 326 6.44 10.49 14.10
C TYR A 326 5.53 9.30 13.74
N ASN A 327 4.23 9.48 13.82
CA ASN A 327 3.28 8.37 13.60
C ASN A 327 2.27 8.59 12.48
N LEU A 328 2.30 9.76 11.81
CA LEU A 328 1.48 10.05 10.65
C LEU A 328 2.35 10.66 9.55
N GLY A 329 2.27 10.12 8.36
CA GLY A 329 2.91 10.67 7.17
C GLY A 329 2.26 10.16 5.89
N GLY A 330 2.57 10.77 4.75
CA GLY A 330 2.02 10.32 3.50
C GLY A 330 2.31 11.26 2.33
N GLU A 331 1.63 10.98 1.23
CA GLU A 331 1.77 11.66 -0.04
C GLU A 331 0.43 12.14 -0.57
N GLN A 332 0.43 13.18 -1.40
CA GLN A 332 -0.76 13.69 -2.07
C GLN A 332 -1.47 12.60 -2.90
N SER A 333 -0.75 11.60 -3.39
CA SER A 333 -1.29 10.44 -4.12
C SER A 333 -2.18 9.51 -3.28
N GLY A 334 -2.32 9.77 -1.97
CA GLY A 334 -3.15 8.96 -1.06
C GLY A 334 -2.43 7.81 -0.38
N HIS A 335 -1.12 7.68 -0.53
CA HIS A 335 -0.30 6.74 0.25
C HIS A 335 -0.09 7.32 1.64
N ILE A 336 -0.86 6.85 2.64
CA ILE A 336 -0.84 7.38 4.01
C ILE A 336 -0.44 6.29 4.98
N ILE A 337 0.57 6.59 5.79
CA ILE A 337 1.18 5.69 6.78
C ILE A 337 0.70 6.10 8.17
N PHE A 338 0.08 5.16 8.87
CA PHE A 338 -0.25 5.24 10.28
C PHE A 338 0.66 4.29 11.05
N LEU A 339 1.83 4.76 11.47
CA LEU A 339 2.89 3.90 11.99
C LEU A 339 2.52 3.13 13.27
N ASP A 340 1.53 3.61 14.02
CA ASP A 340 1.00 2.90 15.18
C ASP A 340 0.16 1.66 14.80
N TYR A 341 -0.27 1.56 13.52
CA TYR A 341 -1.07 0.44 12.99
C TYR A 341 -0.27 -0.41 12.01
N ASN A 342 0.24 0.20 10.93
CA ASN A 342 0.93 -0.50 9.85
C ASN A 342 2.11 0.36 9.34
N PRO A 343 3.30 -0.22 9.07
CA PRO A 343 4.47 0.55 8.65
C PRO A 343 4.53 0.85 7.14
N THR A 344 3.41 0.74 6.43
CA THR A 344 3.28 1.12 5.01
C THR A 344 1.95 1.81 4.78
N GLY A 345 1.78 2.47 3.64
CA GLY A 345 0.49 3.00 3.25
C GLY A 345 -0.58 1.92 3.21
N ASP A 346 -1.77 2.27 3.66
CA ASP A 346 -2.89 1.33 3.77
C ASP A 346 -4.19 2.06 3.41
N GLY A 347 -4.70 1.75 2.19
CA GLY A 347 -5.88 2.44 1.67
C GLY A 347 -7.13 2.17 2.50
N ILE A 348 -7.34 0.93 2.97
CA ILE A 348 -8.50 0.57 3.78
C ILE A 348 -8.41 1.26 5.15
N LEU A 349 -7.23 1.25 5.78
CA LEU A 349 -7.02 1.97 7.04
C LEU A 349 -7.29 3.47 6.89
N THR A 350 -6.81 4.07 5.81
CA THR A 350 -7.00 5.49 5.51
C THR A 350 -8.48 5.84 5.36
N SER A 351 -9.23 5.02 4.62
CA SER A 351 -10.68 5.22 4.45
C SER A 351 -11.44 5.09 5.76
N LEU A 352 -11.12 4.11 6.58
CA LEU A 352 -11.75 3.92 7.89
C LEU A 352 -11.40 5.06 8.86
N MET A 353 -10.17 5.59 8.82
CA MET A 353 -9.79 6.77 9.61
C MET A 353 -10.58 8.02 9.20
N LEU A 354 -10.81 8.24 7.90
CA LEU A 354 -11.66 9.35 7.44
C LEU A 354 -13.10 9.18 7.94
N ILE A 355 -13.67 7.98 7.79
CA ILE A 355 -15.02 7.67 8.25
C ILE A 355 -15.12 7.90 9.77
N ARG A 356 -14.15 7.41 10.55
CA ARG A 356 -14.10 7.68 12.01
C ARG A 356 -14.17 9.18 12.31
N VAL A 357 -13.43 10.02 11.58
CA VAL A 357 -13.46 11.46 11.78
C VAL A 357 -14.82 12.05 11.44
N MET A 358 -15.43 11.62 10.33
CA MET A 358 -16.78 12.06 9.93
C MET A 358 -17.81 11.75 11.02
N LEU A 359 -17.77 10.55 11.57
CA LEU A 359 -18.70 10.07 12.60
C LEU A 359 -18.53 10.83 13.91
N GLU A 360 -17.33 10.88 14.45
CA GLU A 360 -17.10 11.54 15.72
C GLU A 360 -17.36 13.04 15.66
N LYS A 361 -17.07 13.69 14.52
CA LYS A 361 -17.33 15.12 14.34
C LYS A 361 -18.77 15.41 13.94
N GLN A 362 -19.53 14.41 13.53
CA GLN A 362 -20.87 14.56 12.94
C GLN A 362 -20.87 15.58 11.78
N LYS A 363 -19.86 15.48 10.91
CA LYS A 363 -19.66 16.37 9.76
C LYS A 363 -19.59 15.56 8.46
N SER A 364 -20.16 16.14 7.41
CA SER A 364 -19.96 15.60 6.08
C SER A 364 -18.50 15.73 5.60
N ALA A 365 -18.15 14.96 4.56
CA ALA A 365 -16.81 15.00 4.01
C ALA A 365 -16.47 16.39 3.45
N SER A 366 -17.42 17.04 2.78
CA SER A 366 -17.23 18.41 2.26
C SER A 366 -17.02 19.45 3.36
N GLU A 367 -17.70 19.30 4.51
CA GLU A 367 -17.49 20.17 5.65
C GLU A 367 -16.10 19.99 6.27
N LEU A 368 -15.62 18.75 6.37
CA LEU A 368 -14.27 18.46 6.85
C LEU A 368 -13.20 19.04 5.91
N CYS A 369 -13.42 19.01 4.61
CA CYS A 369 -12.49 19.57 3.63
C CYS A 369 -12.32 21.08 3.69
N LYS A 370 -13.26 21.83 4.31
CA LYS A 370 -13.16 23.29 4.45
C LYS A 370 -11.97 23.76 5.32
N ILE A 371 -11.35 22.84 6.07
CA ILE A 371 -10.20 23.18 6.92
C ILE A 371 -8.94 23.54 6.11
N ILE A 372 -8.84 23.03 4.88
CA ILE A 372 -7.67 23.25 4.01
C ILE A 372 -8.09 23.89 2.69
N LYS A 373 -7.33 24.89 2.26
CA LYS A 373 -7.49 25.53 0.95
C LYS A 373 -6.38 25.04 0.03
N ALA A 374 -6.76 24.39 -1.05
CA ALA A 374 -5.80 24.04 -2.12
C ALA A 374 -5.33 25.32 -2.86
N TYR A 375 -4.04 25.39 -3.13
CA TYR A 375 -3.43 26.43 -3.96
C TYR A 375 -3.13 25.86 -5.34
N PRO A 376 -3.21 26.68 -6.41
CA PRO A 376 -2.82 26.27 -7.75
C PRO A 376 -1.41 25.71 -7.75
N GLN A 377 -1.23 24.53 -8.34
CA GLN A 377 0.05 23.83 -8.45
C GLN A 377 0.25 23.38 -9.90
N VAL A 378 1.45 23.56 -10.41
CA VAL A 378 1.82 23.15 -11.77
C VAL A 378 3.03 22.24 -11.69
N LEU A 379 2.91 21.04 -12.27
CA LEU A 379 4.03 20.12 -12.45
C LEU A 379 4.60 20.31 -13.87
N VAL A 380 5.87 20.68 -13.94
CA VAL A 380 6.57 20.83 -15.22
C VAL A 380 7.71 19.84 -15.30
N ASN A 381 7.67 18.96 -16.31
CA ASN A 381 8.75 18.03 -16.61
C ASN A 381 9.66 18.60 -17.67
N ALA A 382 10.94 18.78 -17.39
CA ALA A 382 11.95 19.19 -18.35
C ALA A 382 12.84 18.00 -18.73
N LYS A 383 13.02 17.79 -20.06
CA LYS A 383 14.06 16.87 -20.54
C LYS A 383 15.42 17.54 -20.33
N VAL A 384 16.28 16.93 -19.56
CA VAL A 384 17.69 17.33 -19.42
C VAL A 384 18.57 16.28 -20.11
N SER A 385 19.59 16.74 -20.87
CA SER A 385 20.59 15.85 -21.43
C SER A 385 21.51 15.37 -20.29
N HIS A 386 21.97 14.13 -20.37
CA HIS A 386 22.98 13.59 -19.44
C HIS A 386 24.39 14.07 -19.75
N ASP A 387 24.58 14.86 -20.81
CA ASP A 387 25.87 15.42 -21.17
C ASP A 387 26.22 16.58 -20.21
N LYS A 388 27.19 16.30 -19.37
CA LYS A 388 27.93 17.31 -18.62
C LYS A 388 29.07 17.81 -19.47
#